data_717a1495fd6995dd40be5f50f6b7a81f
#
_entry.id   717a1495fd6995dd40be5f50f6b7a81f
#
_cell.length_a   1.000
_cell.length_b   1.000
_cell.length_c   1.000
_cell.angle_alpha   90.00
_cell.angle_beta   90.00
_cell.angle_gamma   90.00
#
_symmetry.space_group_name_H-M   'P 1'
#
loop_
_entity.id
_entity.type
_entity.pdbx_description
1 polymer ?
#
loop_
_entity_poly.entity_id
_entity_poly.type
_entity_poly.pdbx_seq_one_letter_code
_entity_poly.pdbx_strand_id
1 'polypeptide(L)'
;PLWRIKQYEELARLAFATGHEYWGWRFMGWALHYVGDLTQPYHTDPLPGVDLLSALWSVVMGETNDLIQLVSNRHGVLESYQYRRVLALMHEEAWQAPLLLAISEPQTACFTPAGVVSDLTAQSVALGPGLDETLSKRVPALYVSDPAFEWVGYELEADVVALINAQGGDSAIEALDNELERHLRRFSYYLQGWITHTRTLELGAG
;
A
#
# COMPACT_ATOMS: atom_id res chain seq x y z
N PRO A 1 5.62 11.89 4.95
CA PRO A 1 4.61 12.01 3.88
C PRO A 1 3.93 13.38 3.83
N LEU A 2 3.35 13.91 4.95
CA LEU A 2 2.58 15.16 4.96
C LEU A 2 3.29 16.35 4.29
N TRP A 3 4.58 16.54 4.55
CA TRP A 3 5.35 17.61 3.93
C TRP A 3 5.43 17.46 2.41
N ARG A 4 5.63 16.23 1.89
CA ARG A 4 5.67 15.96 0.46
C ARG A 4 4.31 16.15 -0.21
N ILE A 5 3.23 15.69 0.44
CA ILE A 5 1.87 15.89 -0.05
C ILE A 5 1.59 17.38 -0.21
N LYS A 6 1.84 18.19 0.83
CA LYS A 6 1.66 19.64 0.78
C LYS A 6 2.55 20.32 -0.25
N GLN A 7 3.81 19.92 -0.37
CA GLN A 7 4.73 20.49 -1.36
C GLN A 7 4.22 20.29 -2.78
N TYR A 8 3.77 19.08 -3.11
CA TYR A 8 3.26 18.80 -4.45
C TYR A 8 1.90 19.46 -4.70
N GLU A 9 1.06 19.61 -3.67
CA GLU A 9 -0.18 20.38 -3.75
C GLU A 9 0.10 21.85 -4.10
N GLU A 10 1.06 22.49 -3.44
CA GLU A 10 1.43 23.88 -3.74
C GLU A 10 2.04 24.05 -5.15
N LEU A 11 2.86 23.08 -5.60
CA LEU A 11 3.38 23.08 -6.96
C LEU A 11 2.27 22.89 -7.99
N ALA A 12 1.28 22.03 -7.70
CA ALA A 12 0.12 21.84 -8.55
C ALA A 12 -0.72 23.12 -8.64
N ARG A 13 -0.98 23.76 -7.51
CA ARG A 13 -1.70 25.04 -7.46
C ARG A 13 -1.02 26.12 -8.29
N LEU A 14 0.31 26.25 -8.17
CA LEU A 14 1.08 27.18 -9.00
C LEU A 14 0.97 26.86 -10.48
N ALA A 15 1.09 25.58 -10.84
CA ALA A 15 0.99 25.13 -12.23
C ALA A 15 -0.38 25.43 -12.83
N PHE A 16 -1.48 25.14 -12.11
CA PHE A 16 -2.83 25.48 -12.55
C PHE A 16 -3.02 26.99 -12.69
N ALA A 17 -2.61 27.77 -11.68
CA ALA A 17 -2.73 29.23 -11.70
C ALA A 17 -1.93 29.90 -12.83
N THR A 18 -0.94 29.22 -13.40
CA THR A 18 -0.12 29.70 -14.53
C THR A 18 -0.47 29.03 -15.86
N GLY A 19 -1.58 28.30 -15.94
CA GLY A 19 -2.07 27.65 -17.16
C GLY A 19 -1.28 26.41 -17.59
N HIS A 20 -0.56 25.77 -16.68
CA HIS A 20 0.25 24.58 -16.93
C HIS A 20 -0.46 23.31 -16.42
N GLU A 21 -1.64 23.01 -16.94
CA GLU A 21 -2.53 21.92 -16.50
C GLU A 21 -1.82 20.55 -16.40
N TYR A 22 -1.04 20.18 -17.43
CA TYR A 22 -0.27 18.93 -17.43
C TYR A 22 0.61 18.80 -16.20
N TRP A 23 1.33 19.85 -15.81
CA TRP A 23 2.18 19.85 -14.64
C TRP A 23 1.38 19.86 -13.33
N GLY A 24 0.25 20.57 -13.31
CA GLY A 24 -0.68 20.55 -12.18
C GLY A 24 -1.11 19.12 -11.86
N TRP A 25 -1.66 18.41 -12.83
CA TRP A 25 -2.07 17.01 -12.66
C TRP A 25 -0.90 16.08 -12.34
N ARG A 26 0.27 16.31 -12.92
CA ARG A 26 1.45 15.50 -12.64
C ARG A 26 1.93 15.67 -11.20
N PHE A 27 1.97 16.87 -10.65
CA PHE A 27 2.29 17.12 -9.26
C PHE A 27 1.28 16.48 -8.30
N MET A 28 -0.02 16.56 -8.64
CA MET A 28 -1.05 15.89 -7.87
C MET A 28 -0.90 14.36 -7.91
N GLY A 29 -0.50 13.78 -9.04
CA GLY A 29 -0.17 12.37 -9.15
C GLY A 29 1.02 11.96 -8.26
N TRP A 30 2.04 12.81 -8.16
CA TRP A 30 3.17 12.56 -7.26
C TRP A 30 2.78 12.67 -5.78
N ALA A 31 1.88 13.58 -5.43
CA ALA A 31 1.32 13.63 -4.08
C ALA A 31 0.51 12.37 -3.75
N LEU A 32 -0.24 11.86 -4.74
CA LEU A 32 -1.03 10.62 -4.60
C LEU A 32 -0.18 9.39 -4.26
N HIS A 33 1.06 9.32 -4.78
CA HIS A 33 1.99 8.26 -4.39
C HIS A 33 2.17 8.19 -2.86
N TYR A 34 2.40 9.33 -2.21
CA TYR A 34 2.54 9.40 -0.74
C TYR A 34 1.24 9.13 0.01
N VAL A 35 0.09 9.42 -0.59
CA VAL A 35 -1.22 9.03 -0.05
C VAL A 35 -1.37 7.51 -0.14
N GLY A 36 -0.96 6.91 -1.26
CA GLY A 36 -0.94 5.45 -1.45
C GLY A 36 -0.07 4.75 -0.43
N ASP A 37 1.16 5.24 -0.21
CA ASP A 37 2.09 4.69 0.77
C ASP A 37 1.46 4.60 2.17
N LEU A 38 0.68 5.60 2.57
CA LEU A 38 0.01 5.61 3.88
C LEU A 38 -1.08 4.53 4.02
N THR A 39 -1.54 3.91 2.94
CA THR A 39 -2.48 2.78 3.00
C THR A 39 -1.78 1.44 3.21
N GLN A 40 -0.48 1.39 2.95
CA GLN A 40 0.34 0.19 3.06
C GLN A 40 0.95 0.11 4.47
N PRO A 41 0.64 -0.92 5.28
CA PRO A 41 1.07 -0.99 6.68
C PRO A 41 2.57 -0.90 6.88
N TYR A 42 3.38 -1.50 6.02
CA TYR A 42 4.85 -1.47 6.13
C TYR A 42 5.47 -0.10 5.83
N HIS A 43 4.71 0.86 5.29
CA HIS A 43 5.10 2.26 5.19
C HIS A 43 4.71 3.11 6.41
N THR A 44 3.77 2.62 7.22
CA THR A 44 3.19 3.37 8.35
C THR A 44 3.60 2.83 9.71
N ASP A 45 3.85 1.53 9.79
CA ASP A 45 4.38 0.83 10.96
C ASP A 45 5.67 0.10 10.58
N PRO A 46 6.81 0.42 11.20
CA PRO A 46 8.07 -0.25 10.87
C PRO A 46 8.08 -1.75 11.18
N LEU A 47 7.18 -2.22 12.04
CA LEU A 47 7.13 -3.61 12.52
C LEU A 47 5.69 -4.12 12.66
N PRO A 48 4.87 -4.13 11.58
CA PRO A 48 3.52 -4.68 11.67
C PRO A 48 3.56 -6.12 12.19
N GLY A 49 2.71 -6.43 13.18
CA GLY A 49 2.64 -7.77 13.76
C GLY A 49 3.75 -8.15 14.74
N VAL A 50 4.72 -7.28 14.99
CA VAL A 50 5.77 -7.51 16.00
C VAL A 50 5.46 -6.68 17.26
N ASP A 51 5.32 -7.33 18.39
CA ASP A 51 5.11 -6.62 19.65
C ASP A 51 6.38 -5.91 20.15
N LEU A 52 6.20 -4.85 20.94
CA LEU A 52 7.29 -4.00 21.41
C LEU A 52 8.35 -4.77 22.21
N LEU A 53 7.95 -5.78 22.99
CA LEU A 53 8.89 -6.56 23.80
C LEU A 53 9.77 -7.44 22.92
N SER A 54 9.19 -8.08 21.90
CA SER A 54 9.92 -8.85 20.90
C SER A 54 10.89 -7.96 20.10
N ALA A 55 10.47 -6.77 19.71
CA ALA A 55 11.35 -5.81 19.03
C ALA A 55 12.52 -5.38 19.93
N LEU A 56 12.27 -5.04 21.19
CA LEU A 56 13.32 -4.69 22.16
C LEU A 56 14.27 -5.86 22.43
N TRP A 57 13.75 -7.09 22.50
CA TRP A 57 14.56 -8.29 22.67
C TRP A 57 15.52 -8.50 21.50
N SER A 58 15.04 -8.36 20.27
CA SER A 58 15.87 -8.44 19.05
C SER A 58 17.00 -7.40 19.05
N VAL A 59 16.75 -6.18 19.54
CA VAL A 59 17.79 -5.17 19.71
C VAL A 59 18.85 -5.63 20.74
N VAL A 60 18.41 -6.16 21.87
CA VAL A 60 19.32 -6.65 22.94
C VAL A 60 20.17 -7.84 22.46
N MET A 61 19.59 -8.72 21.66
CA MET A 61 20.27 -9.91 21.11
C MET A 61 21.15 -9.59 19.87
N GLY A 62 21.07 -8.37 19.33
CA GLY A 62 21.81 -8.00 18.13
C GLY A 62 21.18 -8.49 16.82
N GLU A 63 19.92 -8.92 16.84
CA GLU A 63 19.16 -9.48 15.72
C GLU A 63 18.38 -8.43 14.92
N THR A 64 18.71 -7.16 15.09
CA THR A 64 17.97 -6.03 14.45
C THR A 64 18.01 -6.13 12.93
N ASN A 65 19.12 -6.55 12.34
CA ASN A 65 19.26 -6.69 10.90
C ASN A 65 18.34 -7.79 10.35
N ASP A 66 18.22 -8.90 11.06
CA ASP A 66 17.34 -10.01 10.68
C ASP A 66 15.88 -9.58 10.71
N LEU A 67 15.49 -8.81 11.73
CA LEU A 67 14.15 -8.26 11.83
C LEU A 67 13.85 -7.27 10.70
N ILE A 68 14.79 -6.37 10.38
CA ILE A 68 14.67 -5.44 9.24
C ILE A 68 14.53 -6.23 7.93
N GLN A 69 15.32 -7.28 7.73
CA GLN A 69 15.27 -8.11 6.53
C GLN A 69 13.92 -8.82 6.39
N LEU A 70 13.38 -9.38 7.48
CA LEU A 70 12.05 -10.01 7.47
C LEU A 70 10.95 -9.03 7.08
N VAL A 71 10.97 -7.82 7.64
CA VAL A 71 10.00 -6.77 7.30
C VAL A 71 10.16 -6.35 5.84
N SER A 72 11.39 -6.18 5.35
CA SER A 72 11.67 -5.87 3.94
C SER A 72 11.13 -6.94 3.00
N ASN A 73 11.34 -8.21 3.33
CA ASN A 73 10.84 -9.33 2.55
C ASN A 73 9.30 -9.35 2.51
N ARG A 74 8.63 -9.22 3.66
CA ARG A 74 7.16 -9.19 3.74
C ARG A 74 6.57 -8.03 2.95
N HIS A 75 7.18 -6.86 3.05
CA HIS A 75 6.82 -5.68 2.28
C HIS A 75 6.90 -5.96 0.77
N GLY A 76 8.07 -6.39 0.28
CA GLY A 76 8.25 -6.67 -1.14
C GLY A 76 7.35 -7.80 -1.68
N VAL A 77 7.13 -8.85 -0.88
CA VAL A 77 6.19 -9.94 -1.22
C VAL A 77 4.77 -9.41 -1.36
N LEU A 78 4.31 -8.56 -0.42
CA LEU A 78 2.97 -7.96 -0.48
C LEU A 78 2.79 -7.13 -1.74
N GLU A 79 3.75 -6.26 -2.05
CA GLU A 79 3.68 -5.41 -3.25
C GLU A 79 3.71 -6.23 -4.54
N SER A 80 4.56 -7.25 -4.60
CA SER A 80 4.62 -8.19 -5.74
C SER A 80 3.30 -8.95 -5.90
N TYR A 81 2.70 -9.41 -4.80
CA TYR A 81 1.40 -10.07 -4.81
C TYR A 81 0.30 -9.13 -5.31
N GLN A 82 0.19 -7.95 -4.72
CA GLN A 82 -0.79 -6.93 -5.12
C GLN A 82 -0.69 -6.60 -6.60
N TYR A 83 0.50 -6.31 -7.09
CA TYR A 83 0.75 -5.96 -8.48
C TYR A 83 0.31 -7.08 -9.42
N ARG A 84 0.80 -8.31 -9.21
CA ARG A 84 0.51 -9.44 -10.08
C ARG A 84 -0.96 -9.85 -10.03
N ARG A 85 -1.57 -9.83 -8.84
CA ARG A 85 -2.96 -10.22 -8.66
C ARG A 85 -3.92 -9.25 -9.35
N VAL A 86 -3.73 -7.94 -9.13
CA VAL A 86 -4.55 -6.91 -9.78
C VAL A 86 -4.36 -6.96 -11.30
N LEU A 87 -3.12 -7.09 -11.78
CA LEU A 87 -2.82 -7.16 -13.21
C LEU A 87 -3.46 -8.41 -13.85
N ALA A 88 -3.41 -9.57 -13.20
CA ALA A 88 -4.06 -10.79 -13.70
C ALA A 88 -5.57 -10.60 -13.83
N LEU A 89 -6.24 -10.10 -12.80
CA LEU A 89 -7.68 -9.81 -12.83
C LEU A 89 -8.07 -8.82 -13.95
N MET A 90 -7.23 -7.82 -14.20
CA MET A 90 -7.45 -6.87 -15.31
C MET A 90 -7.29 -7.53 -16.68
N HIS A 91 -6.30 -8.41 -16.86
CA HIS A 91 -6.09 -9.15 -18.11
C HIS A 91 -7.19 -10.17 -18.36
N GLU A 92 -7.76 -10.75 -17.32
CA GLU A 92 -8.91 -11.68 -17.39
C GLU A 92 -10.24 -10.95 -17.57
N GLU A 93 -10.23 -9.61 -17.61
CA GLU A 93 -11.43 -8.76 -17.64
C GLU A 93 -12.41 -9.04 -16.49
N ALA A 94 -11.89 -9.49 -15.35
CA ALA A 94 -12.65 -9.85 -14.16
C ALA A 94 -13.12 -8.61 -13.37
N TRP A 95 -13.78 -7.67 -14.04
CA TRP A 95 -14.17 -6.35 -13.47
C TRP A 95 -15.08 -6.43 -12.24
N GLN A 96 -15.72 -7.57 -12.02
CA GLN A 96 -16.56 -7.84 -10.84
C GLN A 96 -15.77 -8.47 -9.67
N ALA A 97 -14.46 -8.70 -9.83
CA ALA A 97 -13.65 -9.21 -8.75
C ALA A 97 -13.59 -8.22 -7.57
N PRO A 98 -13.70 -8.70 -6.31
CA PRO A 98 -13.71 -7.83 -5.13
C PRO A 98 -12.56 -6.84 -5.06
N LEU A 99 -11.35 -7.23 -5.46
CA LEU A 99 -10.18 -6.35 -5.48
C LEU A 99 -10.33 -5.19 -6.48
N LEU A 100 -10.88 -5.44 -7.67
CA LEU A 100 -11.10 -4.38 -8.66
C LEU A 100 -12.27 -3.47 -8.24
N LEU A 101 -13.33 -4.02 -7.67
CA LEU A 101 -14.43 -3.25 -7.11
C LEU A 101 -13.96 -2.38 -5.93
N ALA A 102 -13.07 -2.90 -5.09
CA ALA A 102 -12.51 -2.15 -3.97
C ALA A 102 -11.82 -0.84 -4.40
N ILE A 103 -11.22 -0.80 -5.60
CA ILE A 103 -10.57 0.38 -6.16
C ILE A 103 -11.58 1.28 -6.89
N SER A 104 -12.58 0.70 -7.57
CA SER A 104 -13.44 1.40 -8.53
C SER A 104 -14.80 1.82 -7.99
N GLU A 105 -15.28 1.23 -6.89
CA GLU A 105 -16.57 1.60 -6.30
C GLU A 105 -16.60 3.07 -5.88
N PRO A 106 -17.65 3.83 -6.26
CA PRO A 106 -17.77 5.23 -5.88
C PRO A 106 -17.77 5.40 -4.36
N GLN A 107 -16.96 6.33 -3.87
CA GLN A 107 -16.85 6.66 -2.45
C GLN A 107 -17.21 8.14 -2.23
N THR A 108 -17.87 8.45 -1.13
CA THR A 108 -18.09 9.84 -0.72
C THR A 108 -17.04 10.18 0.34
N ALA A 109 -15.98 10.86 -0.07
CA ALA A 109 -14.89 11.21 0.80
C ALA A 109 -14.79 12.71 1.04
N CYS A 110 -14.62 13.10 2.29
CA CYS A 110 -14.17 14.45 2.64
C CYS A 110 -12.64 14.41 2.80
N PHE A 111 -11.95 15.09 1.90
CA PHE A 111 -10.49 15.09 1.88
C PHE A 111 -9.94 16.39 2.48
N THR A 112 -9.06 16.24 3.46
CA THR A 112 -8.16 17.32 3.90
C THR A 112 -6.74 16.75 4.01
N PRO A 113 -5.71 17.44 3.47
CA PRO A 113 -4.34 16.92 3.52
C PRO A 113 -3.84 16.57 4.93
N ALA A 114 -4.27 17.32 5.94
CA ALA A 114 -3.89 17.05 7.33
C ALA A 114 -4.62 15.83 7.92
N GLY A 115 -5.93 15.69 7.67
CA GLY A 115 -6.73 14.56 8.14
C GLY A 115 -6.32 13.25 7.47
N VAL A 116 -5.93 13.29 6.19
CA VAL A 116 -5.47 12.11 5.46
C VAL A 116 -4.30 11.44 6.17
N VAL A 117 -3.27 12.20 6.56
CA VAL A 117 -2.07 11.59 7.18
C VAL A 117 -2.41 10.96 8.52
N SER A 118 -3.17 11.65 9.39
CA SER A 118 -3.54 11.12 10.71
C SER A 118 -4.45 9.90 10.62
N ASP A 119 -5.53 10.02 9.85
CA ASP A 119 -6.57 9.00 9.80
C ASP A 119 -6.10 7.75 9.04
N LEU A 120 -5.40 7.95 7.91
CA LEU A 120 -4.88 6.86 7.10
C LEU A 120 -3.80 6.08 7.84
N THR A 121 -2.86 6.79 8.47
CA THR A 121 -1.81 6.15 9.25
C THR A 121 -2.40 5.33 10.41
N ALA A 122 -3.33 5.92 11.18
CA ALA A 122 -3.96 5.20 12.29
C ALA A 122 -4.72 3.93 11.83
N GLN A 123 -5.43 4.02 10.71
CA GLN A 123 -6.14 2.88 10.14
C GLN A 123 -5.18 1.83 9.56
N SER A 124 -4.11 2.24 8.90
CA SER A 124 -3.09 1.32 8.36
C SER A 124 -2.40 0.55 9.47
N VAL A 125 -1.98 1.24 10.54
CA VAL A 125 -1.40 0.62 11.74
C VAL A 125 -2.38 -0.37 12.38
N ALA A 126 -3.66 -0.02 12.49
CA ALA A 126 -4.67 -0.91 13.08
C ALA A 126 -4.92 -2.20 12.28
N LEU A 127 -4.76 -2.18 10.96
CA LEU A 127 -4.93 -3.37 10.10
C LEU A 127 -3.63 -4.13 9.84
N GLY A 128 -2.48 -3.51 10.10
CA GLY A 128 -1.16 -4.08 9.83
C GLY A 128 -0.95 -5.47 10.43
N PRO A 129 -1.24 -5.72 11.73
CA PRO A 129 -1.05 -7.02 12.35
C PRO A 129 -1.82 -8.17 11.67
N GLY A 130 -3.06 -7.95 11.24
CA GLY A 130 -3.86 -8.95 10.54
C GLY A 130 -3.28 -9.31 9.16
N LEU A 131 -2.83 -8.32 8.42
CA LEU A 131 -2.15 -8.54 7.14
C LEU A 131 -0.83 -9.28 7.33
N ASP A 132 0.00 -8.87 8.28
CA ASP A 132 1.30 -9.50 8.55
C ASP A 132 1.14 -10.97 8.98
N GLU A 133 0.16 -11.25 9.84
CA GLU A 133 -0.20 -12.62 10.25
C GLU A 133 -0.63 -13.46 9.03
N THR A 134 -1.46 -12.90 8.14
CA THR A 134 -1.93 -13.59 6.95
C THR A 134 -0.78 -13.89 5.99
N LEU A 135 0.10 -12.92 5.74
CA LEU A 135 1.32 -13.12 4.95
C LEU A 135 2.19 -14.24 5.54
N SER A 136 2.47 -14.19 6.84
CA SER A 136 3.32 -15.17 7.53
C SER A 136 2.77 -16.59 7.46
N LYS A 137 1.44 -16.75 7.40
CA LYS A 137 0.77 -18.06 7.35
C LYS A 137 0.54 -18.58 5.94
N ARG A 138 0.38 -17.71 4.95
CA ARG A 138 -0.07 -18.09 3.61
C ARG A 138 1.03 -18.06 2.56
N VAL A 139 2.09 -17.32 2.79
CA VAL A 139 3.26 -17.26 1.91
C VAL A 139 4.29 -18.31 2.36
N PRO A 140 5.04 -18.95 1.44
CA PRO A 140 6.11 -19.87 1.81
C PRO A 140 7.09 -19.22 2.79
N ALA A 141 7.41 -19.93 3.89
CA ALA A 141 8.21 -19.41 4.99
C ALA A 141 9.58 -18.88 4.57
N LEU A 142 10.17 -19.45 3.51
CA LEU A 142 11.42 -18.98 2.92
C LEU A 142 11.37 -17.48 2.60
N TYR A 143 10.24 -16.98 2.10
CA TYR A 143 10.11 -15.61 1.60
C TYR A 143 9.70 -14.60 2.67
N VAL A 144 9.13 -15.03 3.78
CA VAL A 144 8.54 -14.13 4.79
C VAL A 144 9.01 -14.40 6.22
N SER A 145 9.80 -15.46 6.43
CA SER A 145 10.24 -15.87 7.77
C SER A 145 11.72 -16.24 7.85
N ASP A 146 12.46 -16.24 6.73
CA ASP A 146 13.88 -16.49 6.70
C ASP A 146 14.67 -15.18 6.44
N PRO A 147 15.38 -14.64 7.45
CA PRO A 147 16.16 -13.41 7.28
C PRO A 147 17.42 -13.60 6.41
N ALA A 148 17.83 -14.83 6.12
CA ALA A 148 18.92 -15.11 5.20
C ALA A 148 18.50 -15.00 3.73
N PHE A 149 17.19 -14.97 3.45
CA PHE A 149 16.64 -14.74 2.12
C PHE A 149 16.43 -13.24 1.87
N GLU A 150 16.70 -12.79 0.65
CA GLU A 150 16.41 -11.41 0.21
C GLU A 150 15.42 -11.45 -0.95
N TRP A 151 14.22 -10.87 -0.74
CA TRP A 151 13.18 -10.80 -1.76
C TRP A 151 13.52 -9.80 -2.88
N VAL A 152 14.18 -8.68 -2.53
CA VAL A 152 14.55 -7.63 -3.48
C VAL A 152 15.48 -8.20 -4.56
N GLY A 153 15.07 -8.06 -5.82
CA GLY A 153 15.75 -8.66 -6.98
C GLY A 153 15.16 -10.01 -7.38
N TYR A 154 14.68 -10.81 -6.44
CA TYR A 154 14.02 -12.08 -6.73
C TYR A 154 12.59 -11.91 -7.26
N GLU A 155 11.92 -10.82 -6.92
CA GLU A 155 10.56 -10.49 -7.36
C GLU A 155 10.39 -10.42 -8.88
N LEU A 156 11.44 -10.16 -9.63
CA LEU A 156 11.44 -10.13 -11.10
C LEU A 156 11.33 -11.54 -11.70
N GLU A 157 11.85 -12.53 -11.02
CA GLU A 157 11.91 -13.92 -11.47
C GLU A 157 10.74 -14.75 -10.91
N ALA A 158 10.21 -14.37 -9.75
CA ALA A 158 9.21 -15.12 -9.03
C ALA A 158 7.78 -14.79 -9.46
N ASP A 159 6.97 -15.81 -9.70
CA ASP A 159 5.51 -15.67 -9.69
C ASP A 159 4.98 -15.93 -8.28
N VAL A 160 4.90 -14.86 -7.49
CA VAL A 160 4.47 -14.95 -6.10
C VAL A 160 3.06 -15.52 -5.94
N VAL A 161 2.15 -15.26 -6.88
CA VAL A 161 0.78 -15.80 -6.85
C VAL A 161 0.81 -17.31 -7.04
N ALA A 162 1.60 -17.80 -8.02
CA ALA A 162 1.79 -19.23 -8.23
C ALA A 162 2.45 -19.92 -7.04
N LEU A 163 3.45 -19.28 -6.41
CA LEU A 163 4.12 -19.81 -5.21
C LEU A 163 3.15 -19.95 -4.02
N ILE A 164 2.31 -18.96 -3.78
CA ILE A 164 1.29 -18.98 -2.72
C ILE A 164 0.23 -20.05 -3.01
N ASN A 165 -0.25 -20.11 -4.27
CA ASN A 165 -1.23 -21.11 -4.67
C ASN A 165 -0.69 -22.54 -4.55
N ALA A 166 0.56 -22.77 -4.93
CA ALA A 166 1.21 -24.07 -4.78
C ALA A 166 1.31 -24.54 -3.33
N GLN A 167 1.45 -23.63 -2.37
CA GLN A 167 1.53 -23.94 -0.94
C GLN A 167 0.17 -24.15 -0.28
N GLY A 168 -0.80 -23.26 -0.53
CA GLY A 168 -2.06 -23.22 0.22
C GLY A 168 -3.32 -23.24 -0.62
N GLY A 169 -3.19 -23.38 -1.95
CA GLY A 169 -4.30 -23.40 -2.88
C GLY A 169 -5.12 -22.10 -2.89
N ASP A 170 -6.33 -22.19 -3.43
CA ASP A 170 -7.25 -21.06 -3.56
C ASP A 170 -7.56 -20.40 -2.21
N SER A 171 -7.56 -21.17 -1.11
CA SER A 171 -7.83 -20.63 0.22
C SER A 171 -6.74 -19.66 0.72
N ALA A 172 -5.50 -19.84 0.28
CA ALA A 172 -4.41 -18.90 0.60
C ALA A 172 -4.55 -17.61 -0.19
N ILE A 173 -4.90 -17.72 -1.48
CA ILE A 173 -5.17 -16.59 -2.36
C ILE A 173 -6.37 -15.79 -1.81
N GLU A 174 -7.48 -16.45 -1.49
CA GLU A 174 -8.68 -15.81 -0.95
C GLU A 174 -8.39 -15.05 0.37
N ALA A 175 -7.60 -15.65 1.26
CA ALA A 175 -7.24 -15.02 2.53
C ALA A 175 -6.43 -13.72 2.31
N LEU A 176 -5.48 -13.73 1.38
CA LEU A 176 -4.68 -12.54 1.04
C LEU A 176 -5.49 -11.51 0.26
N ASP A 177 -6.33 -11.94 -0.68
CA ASP A 177 -7.25 -11.05 -1.41
C ASP A 177 -8.19 -10.32 -0.44
N ASN A 178 -8.72 -10.99 0.59
CA ASN A 178 -9.60 -10.39 1.60
C ASN A 178 -8.87 -9.32 2.44
N GLU A 179 -7.61 -9.54 2.82
CA GLU A 179 -6.83 -8.52 3.52
C GLU A 179 -6.50 -7.34 2.59
N LEU A 180 -6.07 -7.63 1.36
CA LEU A 180 -5.74 -6.63 0.36
C LEU A 180 -6.95 -5.76 -0.01
N GLU A 181 -8.14 -6.36 -0.14
CA GLU A 181 -9.39 -5.65 -0.40
C GLU A 181 -9.66 -4.54 0.64
N ARG A 182 -9.45 -4.82 1.93
CA ARG A 182 -9.63 -3.82 3.00
C ARG A 182 -8.71 -2.62 2.83
N HIS A 183 -7.46 -2.85 2.42
CA HIS A 183 -6.49 -1.79 2.17
C HIS A 183 -6.83 -1.00 0.91
N LEU A 184 -7.21 -1.68 -0.18
CA LEU A 184 -7.59 -1.06 -1.44
C LEU A 184 -8.88 -0.23 -1.33
N ARG A 185 -9.88 -0.65 -0.55
CA ARG A 185 -11.09 0.17 -0.29
C ARG A 185 -10.74 1.50 0.37
N ARG A 186 -9.79 1.49 1.29
CA ARG A 186 -9.32 2.73 1.94
C ARG A 186 -8.48 3.58 1.02
N PHE A 187 -7.58 2.98 0.26
CA PHE A 187 -6.87 3.69 -0.78
C PHE A 187 -7.84 4.38 -1.74
N SER A 188 -8.85 3.65 -2.24
CA SER A 188 -9.88 4.21 -3.12
C SER A 188 -10.63 5.38 -2.49
N TYR A 189 -11.02 5.26 -1.22
CA TYR A 189 -11.70 6.34 -0.50
C TYR A 189 -10.89 7.63 -0.53
N TYR A 190 -9.61 7.55 -0.18
CA TYR A 190 -8.73 8.72 -0.16
C TYR A 190 -8.30 9.17 -1.54
N LEU A 191 -8.12 8.26 -2.50
CA LEU A 191 -7.86 8.57 -3.90
C LEU A 191 -8.98 9.42 -4.50
N GLN A 192 -10.22 9.01 -4.33
CA GLN A 192 -11.38 9.75 -4.88
C GLN A 192 -11.54 11.11 -4.21
N GLY A 193 -11.33 11.19 -2.91
CA GLY A 193 -11.28 12.46 -2.18
C GLY A 193 -10.18 13.39 -2.70
N TRP A 194 -8.99 12.84 -2.96
CA TRP A 194 -7.88 13.56 -3.53
C TRP A 194 -8.16 14.08 -4.95
N ILE A 195 -8.73 13.27 -5.81
CA ILE A 195 -9.14 13.69 -7.17
C ILE A 195 -10.15 14.83 -7.10
N THR A 196 -11.14 14.74 -6.21
CA THR A 196 -12.14 15.79 -6.02
C THR A 196 -11.48 17.08 -5.52
N HIS A 197 -10.58 17.00 -4.56
CA HIS A 197 -9.82 18.13 -4.04
C HIS A 197 -8.97 18.79 -5.14
N THR A 198 -8.29 17.98 -5.97
CA THR A 198 -7.49 18.46 -7.11
C THR A 198 -8.33 19.27 -8.09
N ARG A 199 -9.53 18.78 -8.43
CA ARG A 199 -10.44 19.50 -9.34
C ARG A 199 -10.88 20.85 -8.79
N THR A 200 -11.03 20.97 -7.47
CA THR A 200 -11.35 22.27 -6.85
C THR A 200 -10.17 23.25 -6.94
N LEU A 201 -8.94 22.76 -6.87
CA LEU A 201 -7.74 23.60 -7.07
C LEU A 201 -7.62 24.09 -8.51
N GLU A 202 -7.88 23.20 -9.49
CA GLU A 202 -7.87 23.55 -10.91
C GLU A 202 -8.93 24.62 -11.24
N LEU A 203 -10.18 24.43 -10.79
CA LEU A 203 -11.29 25.34 -11.02
C LEU A 203 -11.14 26.67 -10.29
N GLY A 204 -10.45 26.70 -9.15
CA GLY A 204 -10.20 27.90 -8.38
C GLY A 204 -9.05 28.76 -8.90
N ALA A 205 -8.32 28.28 -9.90
CA ALA A 205 -7.20 29.00 -10.56
C ALA A 205 -7.64 29.85 -11.77
N GLY A 206 -8.95 29.79 -12.15
CA GLY A 206 -9.53 30.50 -13.31
C GLY A 206 -10.15 31.87 -12.92
#